data_a7e9a1f9bf80b31d879d1128116cab62
#
_entry.id   a7e9a1f9bf80b31d879d1128116cab62
#
_cell.length_a   1.000
_cell.length_b   1.000
_cell.length_c   1.000
_cell.angle_alpha   90.00
_cell.angle_beta   90.00
_cell.angle_gamma   90.00
#
_symmetry.space_group_name_H-M   'P 1'
#
loop_
_entity.id
_entity.type
_entity.pdbx_description
1 polymer ?
#
loop_
_entity_poly.entity_id
_entity_poly.type
_entity_poly.pdbx_seq_one_letter_code
_entity_poly.pdbx_strand_id
1 'polypeptide(L)'
;IIKIKADTNQGINCDLRLLEDLLAAIGDNEILHACITYGTKPLPIIIFMALNYVYKVRNNTNIETIIYGTMYSGKKNEPTIYDETALFYTNEMFMQLADAGVSDPVKKVKAMRGMLEE
;
A
#
# COMPACT_ATOMS: atom_id res chain seq x y z
N ILE A 1 17.76 -0.68 -13.26
CA ILE A 1 17.00 0.26 -12.40
C ILE A 1 16.07 1.11 -13.26
N ILE A 2 14.80 1.08 -12.94
CA ILE A 2 13.80 1.94 -13.60
C ILE A 2 13.57 3.15 -12.70
N LYS A 3 13.79 4.35 -13.23
CA LYS A 3 13.51 5.59 -12.51
C LYS A 3 12.23 6.22 -13.03
N ILE A 4 11.27 6.40 -12.14
CA ILE A 4 10.03 7.11 -12.42
C ILE A 4 10.02 8.35 -11.54
N LYS A 5 10.03 9.53 -12.17
CA LYS A 5 10.06 10.79 -11.44
C LYS A 5 8.64 11.25 -11.14
N ALA A 6 8.34 11.44 -9.85
CA ALA A 6 7.10 12.07 -9.43
C ALA A 6 7.23 13.59 -9.57
N ASP A 7 6.23 14.21 -10.21
CA ASP A 7 6.17 15.66 -10.32
C ASP A 7 5.82 16.28 -8.97
N THR A 8 6.32 17.50 -8.70
CA THR A 8 5.89 18.28 -7.54
C THR A 8 4.46 18.79 -7.70
N ASN A 9 3.97 18.89 -8.93
CA ASN A 9 2.57 19.18 -9.20
C ASN A 9 1.70 18.00 -8.73
N GLN A 10 0.77 18.28 -7.82
CA GLN A 10 -0.12 17.27 -7.22
C GLN A 10 -1.50 17.24 -7.89
N GLY A 11 -1.61 17.80 -9.11
CA GLY A 11 -2.85 17.73 -9.87
C GLY A 11 -3.16 16.31 -10.33
N ILE A 12 -4.44 16.04 -10.55
CA ILE A 12 -4.92 14.68 -10.89
C ILE A 12 -4.26 14.11 -12.15
N ASN A 13 -3.97 14.93 -13.15
CA ASN A 13 -3.32 14.45 -14.37
C ASN A 13 -1.91 13.94 -14.11
N CYS A 14 -1.15 14.63 -13.26
CA CYS A 14 0.20 14.21 -12.87
C CYS A 14 0.15 12.93 -12.02
N ASP A 15 -0.81 12.85 -11.12
CA ASP A 15 -1.00 11.67 -10.27
C ASP A 15 -1.38 10.43 -11.09
N LEU A 16 -2.30 10.59 -12.05
CA LEU A 16 -2.70 9.49 -12.92
C LEU A 16 -1.56 9.06 -13.85
N ARG A 17 -0.74 9.98 -14.31
CA ARG A 17 0.44 9.65 -15.11
C ARG A 17 1.44 8.82 -14.31
N LEU A 18 1.66 9.20 -13.05
CA LEU A 18 2.54 8.44 -12.16
C LEU A 18 1.99 7.02 -11.94
N LEU A 19 0.69 6.89 -11.71
CA LEU A 19 0.05 5.58 -11.58
C LEU A 19 0.25 4.73 -12.84
N GLU A 20 0.04 5.33 -14.02
CA GLU A 20 0.26 4.66 -15.30
C GLU A 20 1.69 4.15 -15.43
N ASP A 21 2.67 4.98 -15.10
CA ASP A 21 4.08 4.62 -15.18
C ASP A 21 4.43 3.48 -14.23
N LEU A 22 3.89 3.51 -13.00
CA LEU A 22 4.09 2.44 -12.03
C LEU A 22 3.49 1.12 -12.53
N LEU A 23 2.27 1.16 -13.05
CA LEU A 23 1.61 -0.05 -13.58
C LEU A 23 2.36 -0.64 -14.76
N ALA A 24 2.92 0.22 -15.62
CA ALA A 24 3.70 -0.23 -16.76
C ALA A 24 5.04 -0.86 -16.34
N ALA A 25 5.60 -0.44 -15.22
CA ALA A 25 6.90 -0.92 -14.74
C ALA A 25 6.82 -2.26 -14.01
N ILE A 26 5.65 -2.64 -13.50
CA ILE A 26 5.49 -3.86 -12.69
C ILE A 26 4.85 -4.95 -13.54
N GLY A 27 5.52 -6.09 -13.66
CA GLY A 27 5.05 -7.22 -14.45
C GLY A 27 4.66 -8.43 -13.60
N ASP A 28 4.70 -9.61 -14.26
CA ASP A 28 4.41 -10.89 -13.62
C ASP A 28 5.63 -11.41 -12.85
N ASN A 29 5.39 -12.31 -11.91
CA ASN A 29 6.43 -13.03 -11.17
C ASN A 29 7.39 -12.11 -10.39
N GLU A 30 6.84 -11.04 -9.81
CA GLU A 30 7.63 -10.09 -9.05
C GLU A 30 7.27 -10.14 -7.57
N ILE A 31 8.28 -9.91 -6.73
CA ILE A 31 8.12 -9.72 -5.29
C ILE A 31 8.40 -8.25 -5.03
N LEU A 32 7.41 -7.54 -4.49
CA LEU A 32 7.48 -6.10 -4.35
C LEU A 32 7.72 -5.69 -2.90
N HIS A 33 8.61 -4.73 -2.74
CA HIS A 33 8.88 -4.07 -1.47
C HIS A 33 8.66 -2.57 -1.69
N ALA A 34 7.85 -1.94 -0.86
CA ALA A 34 7.54 -0.52 -0.99
C ALA A 34 7.94 0.24 0.26
N CYS A 35 8.50 1.44 0.05
CA CYS A 35 8.77 2.39 1.12
C CYS A 35 7.94 3.64 0.85
N ILE A 36 7.06 4.00 1.79
CA ILE A 36 6.13 5.13 1.63
C ILE A 36 6.48 6.30 2.54
N THR A 37 7.76 6.42 2.93
CA THR A 37 8.22 7.43 3.88
C THR A 37 8.25 8.83 3.28
N TYR A 38 8.75 8.96 2.06
CA TYR A 38 8.98 10.26 1.42
C TYR A 38 8.07 10.47 0.22
N GLY A 39 7.81 11.73 -0.07
CA GLY A 39 7.04 12.15 -1.23
C GLY A 39 5.89 13.06 -0.84
N THR A 40 5.15 13.52 -1.84
CA THR A 40 3.93 14.30 -1.63
C THR A 40 2.85 13.42 -1.00
N LYS A 41 1.85 14.04 -0.37
CA LYS A 41 0.78 13.30 0.31
C LYS A 41 0.00 12.35 -0.60
N PRO A 42 -0.29 12.66 -1.88
CA PRO A 42 -0.94 11.69 -2.77
C PRO A 42 -0.10 10.47 -3.11
N LEU A 43 1.24 10.55 -3.00
CA LEU A 43 2.12 9.48 -3.44
C LEU A 43 1.86 8.13 -2.78
N PRO A 44 1.69 8.03 -1.44
CA PRO A 44 1.36 6.74 -0.83
C PRO A 44 0.04 6.16 -1.34
N ILE A 45 -0.94 7.00 -1.64
CA ILE A 45 -2.23 6.56 -2.19
C ILE A 45 -2.02 5.96 -3.57
N ILE A 46 -1.23 6.62 -4.42
CA ILE A 46 -0.93 6.14 -5.78
C ILE A 46 -0.18 4.82 -5.73
N ILE A 47 0.83 4.71 -4.86
CA ILE A 47 1.58 3.48 -4.67
C ILE A 47 0.63 2.36 -4.24
N PHE A 48 -0.23 2.63 -3.26
CA PHE A 48 -1.19 1.63 -2.75
C PHE A 48 -2.14 1.16 -3.85
N MET A 49 -2.64 2.08 -4.68
CA MET A 49 -3.48 1.75 -5.83
C MET A 49 -2.75 0.85 -6.83
N ALA A 50 -1.50 1.18 -7.15
CA ALA A 50 -0.70 0.38 -8.07
C ALA A 50 -0.47 -1.03 -7.51
N LEU A 51 -0.12 -1.14 -6.24
CA LEU A 51 0.10 -2.43 -5.58
C LEU A 51 -1.16 -3.29 -5.58
N ASN A 52 -2.32 -2.69 -5.28
CA ASN A 52 -3.60 -3.40 -5.32
C ASN A 52 -3.89 -3.97 -6.70
N TYR A 53 -3.69 -3.17 -7.74
CA TYR A 53 -3.97 -3.58 -9.11
C TYR A 53 -3.05 -4.73 -9.54
N VAL A 54 -1.74 -4.57 -9.37
CA VAL A 54 -0.77 -5.58 -9.83
C VAL A 54 -0.89 -6.88 -9.04
N TYR A 55 -1.24 -6.81 -7.77
CA TYR A 55 -1.47 -7.99 -6.94
C TYR A 55 -2.61 -8.86 -7.51
N LYS A 56 -3.67 -8.22 -8.01
CA LYS A 56 -4.85 -8.91 -8.55
C LYS A 56 -4.67 -9.33 -10.00
N VAL A 57 -4.01 -8.53 -10.81
CA VAL A 57 -4.01 -8.67 -12.27
C VAL A 57 -2.75 -9.35 -12.78
N ARG A 58 -1.59 -9.08 -12.19
CA ARG A 58 -0.35 -9.74 -12.59
C ARG A 58 -0.28 -11.15 -12.04
N ASN A 59 0.33 -12.06 -12.82
CA ASN A 59 0.47 -13.46 -12.42
C ASN A 59 1.65 -13.61 -11.46
N ASN A 60 1.39 -14.19 -10.28
CA ASN A 60 2.43 -14.51 -9.29
C ASN A 60 3.24 -13.28 -8.83
N THR A 61 2.62 -12.13 -8.80
CA THR A 61 3.22 -10.90 -8.26
C THR A 61 2.67 -10.68 -6.85
N ASN A 62 3.55 -10.56 -5.87
CA ASN A 62 3.20 -10.48 -4.46
C ASN A 62 3.80 -9.25 -3.81
N ILE A 63 3.14 -8.77 -2.78
CA ILE A 63 3.59 -7.65 -1.98
C ILE A 63 4.21 -8.22 -0.70
N GLU A 64 5.53 -8.12 -0.58
CA GLU A 64 6.26 -8.68 0.54
C GLU A 64 6.31 -7.74 1.72
N THR A 65 6.64 -6.47 1.48
CA THR A 65 6.70 -5.47 2.55
C THR A 65 6.24 -4.10 2.06
N ILE A 66 5.57 -3.38 2.96
CA ILE A 66 5.29 -1.96 2.83
C ILE A 66 5.78 -1.33 4.13
N ILE A 67 6.77 -0.44 4.06
CA ILE A 67 7.35 0.18 5.24
C ILE A 67 7.20 1.69 5.23
N TYR A 68 7.14 2.24 6.42
CA TYR A 68 7.07 3.68 6.67
C TYR A 68 8.01 4.03 7.83
N GLY A 69 8.88 5.02 7.62
CA GLY A 69 9.78 5.50 8.65
C GLY A 69 9.35 6.87 9.17
N THR A 70 9.52 7.09 10.46
CA THR A 70 9.24 8.38 11.08
C THR A 70 10.28 8.71 12.15
N MET A 71 10.60 10.00 12.28
CA MET A 71 11.47 10.51 13.33
C MET A 71 10.72 10.82 14.63
N TYR A 72 9.40 10.91 14.58
CA TYR A 72 8.56 11.42 15.65
C TYR A 72 7.55 10.37 16.14
N SER A 73 8.03 9.18 16.49
CA SER A 73 7.13 8.17 17.04
C SER A 73 7.26 8.09 18.56
N GLY A 74 6.11 8.13 19.24
CA GLY A 74 6.05 7.99 20.69
C GLY A 74 6.61 9.20 21.46
N LYS A 75 6.90 8.98 22.74
CA LYS A 75 7.30 10.04 23.68
C LYS A 75 8.77 10.45 23.59
N LYS A 76 9.59 9.70 22.84
CA LYS A 76 11.05 9.87 22.86
C LYS A 76 11.63 10.43 21.58
N ASN A 77 10.82 10.80 20.59
CA ASN A 77 11.29 11.29 19.28
C ASN A 77 12.37 10.38 18.66
N GLU A 78 12.21 9.08 18.78
CA GLU A 78 13.14 8.11 18.22
C GLU A 78 12.75 7.76 16.79
N PRO A 79 13.73 7.60 15.89
CA PRO A 79 13.44 7.07 14.56
C PRO A 79 12.82 5.68 14.66
N THR A 80 11.69 5.48 13.99
CA THR A 80 10.99 4.19 14.02
C THR A 80 10.58 3.81 12.61
N ILE A 81 10.70 2.53 12.29
CA ILE A 81 10.20 1.98 11.04
C ILE A 81 8.99 1.10 11.35
N TYR A 82 7.87 1.41 10.72
CA TYR A 82 6.65 0.62 10.82
C TYR A 82 6.47 -0.25 9.59
N ASP A 83 6.10 -1.49 9.79
CA ASP A 83 5.69 -2.39 8.71
C ASP A 83 4.17 -2.29 8.56
N GLU A 84 3.74 -1.76 7.43
CA GLU A 84 2.32 -1.55 7.13
C GLU A 84 1.76 -2.59 6.15
N THR A 85 2.47 -3.69 5.93
CA THR A 85 2.07 -4.73 4.99
C THR A 85 0.70 -5.32 5.34
N ALA A 86 0.41 -5.48 6.62
CA ALA A 86 -0.88 -6.02 7.07
C ALA A 86 -2.07 -5.14 6.66
N LEU A 87 -1.89 -3.82 6.55
CA LEU A 87 -2.95 -2.93 6.06
C LEU A 87 -3.31 -3.23 4.61
N PHE A 88 -2.32 -3.55 3.79
CA PHE A 88 -2.56 -3.92 2.40
C PHE A 88 -3.46 -5.17 2.31
N TYR A 89 -3.10 -6.23 3.03
CA TYR A 89 -3.88 -7.48 2.98
C TYR A 89 -5.23 -7.34 3.67
N THR A 90 -5.34 -6.48 4.68
CA THR A 90 -6.63 -6.13 5.30
C THR A 90 -7.55 -5.47 4.27
N ASN A 91 -7.03 -4.56 3.49
CA ASN A 91 -7.81 -3.90 2.43
C ASN A 91 -8.28 -4.91 1.39
N GLU A 92 -7.42 -5.85 0.98
CA GLU A 92 -7.80 -6.91 0.05
C GLU A 92 -8.96 -7.74 0.59
N MET A 93 -8.89 -8.11 1.88
CA MET A 93 -9.97 -8.85 2.52
C MET A 93 -11.26 -8.03 2.59
N PHE A 94 -11.17 -6.73 2.91
CA PHE A 94 -12.33 -5.85 2.93
C PHE A 94 -13.02 -5.77 1.57
N MET A 95 -12.25 -5.70 0.50
CA MET A 95 -12.84 -5.68 -0.84
C MET A 95 -13.58 -6.97 -1.14
N GLN A 96 -13.04 -8.10 -0.73
CA GLN A 96 -13.72 -9.40 -0.88
C GLN A 96 -15.00 -9.46 -0.05
N LEU A 97 -14.98 -8.97 1.18
CA LEU A 97 -16.16 -8.91 2.03
C LEU A 97 -17.24 -7.99 1.44
N ALA A 98 -16.85 -6.87 0.89
CA ALA A 98 -17.76 -5.94 0.23
C ALA A 98 -18.41 -6.59 -1.00
N ASP A 99 -17.63 -7.27 -1.83
CA ASP A 99 -18.12 -7.96 -3.01
C ASP A 99 -19.08 -9.11 -2.64
N ALA A 100 -18.84 -9.75 -1.51
CA ALA A 100 -19.72 -10.82 -0.99
C ALA A 100 -20.97 -10.29 -0.26
N GLY A 101 -21.13 -8.96 -0.15
CA GLY A 101 -22.28 -8.34 0.47
C GLY A 101 -22.32 -8.41 2.00
N VAL A 102 -21.18 -8.60 2.64
CA VAL A 102 -21.09 -8.62 4.12
C VAL A 102 -21.34 -7.21 4.66
N SER A 103 -22.37 -7.06 5.47
CA SER A 103 -22.82 -5.74 5.96
C SER A 103 -22.18 -5.31 7.28
N ASP A 104 -21.55 -6.23 8.01
CA ASP A 104 -20.92 -5.92 9.29
C ASP A 104 -19.43 -6.33 9.28
N PRO A 105 -18.55 -5.45 8.81
CA PRO A 105 -17.11 -5.75 8.79
C PRO A 105 -16.43 -5.54 10.15
N VAL A 106 -17.10 -4.89 11.11
CA VAL A 106 -16.47 -4.51 12.39
C VAL A 106 -16.00 -5.73 13.16
N LYS A 107 -16.80 -6.79 13.20
CA LYS A 107 -16.42 -8.06 13.86
C LYS A 107 -15.17 -8.66 13.22
N LYS A 108 -15.07 -8.57 11.90
CA LYS A 108 -13.92 -9.12 11.17
C LYS A 108 -12.64 -8.36 11.51
N VAL A 109 -12.71 -7.03 11.59
CA VAL A 109 -11.55 -6.21 12.00
C VAL A 109 -11.13 -6.52 13.43
N LYS A 110 -12.10 -6.65 14.34
CA LYS A 110 -11.80 -7.00 15.74
C LYS A 110 -11.09 -8.35 15.85
N ALA A 111 -11.53 -9.34 15.10
CA ALA A 111 -10.91 -10.66 15.08
C ALA A 111 -9.46 -10.59 14.56
N MET A 112 -9.23 -9.82 13.49
CA MET A 112 -7.89 -9.62 12.94
C MET A 112 -6.97 -8.92 13.93
N ARG A 113 -7.46 -7.87 14.58
CA ARG A 113 -6.69 -7.16 15.60
C ARG A 113 -6.25 -8.11 16.72
N GLY A 114 -7.14 -8.95 17.19
CA GLY A 114 -6.84 -9.95 18.20
C GLY A 114 -5.74 -10.91 17.81
N MET A 115 -5.70 -11.31 16.53
CA MET A 115 -4.63 -12.18 16.02
C MET A 115 -3.28 -11.46 15.91
N LEU A 116 -3.29 -10.17 15.59
CA LEU A 116 -2.06 -9.40 15.39
C LEU A 116 -1.46 -8.86 16.71
N GLU A 117 -2.24 -8.80 17.77
CA GLU A 117 -1.80 -8.27 19.08
C GLU A 117 -1.11 -9.32 19.96
N GLU A 118 -0.97 -10.54 19.50
CA GLU A 118 -0.27 -11.60 20.26
C GLU A 118 1.24 -11.44 20.28
#